data_6887f7a6d7b2167baa5eafcb83b9eddd
#
_entry.id   6887f7a6d7b2167baa5eafcb83b9eddd
#
_cell.length_a   1.000
_cell.length_b   1.000
_cell.length_c   1.000
_cell.angle_alpha   90.00
_cell.angle_beta   90.00
_cell.angle_gamma   90.00
#
_symmetry.space_group_name_H-M   'P 1'
#
loop_
_entity.id
_entity.type
_entity.pdbx_description
1 polymer ?
#
loop_
_entity_poly.entity_id
_entity_poly.type
_entity_poly.pdbx_seq_one_letter_code
_entity_poly.pdbx_strand_id
1 'polypeptide(L)'
;MLKQKAEEIDVNNAPWLQELLDDMHKTMKNADGVGIAAPQVGKSVRALIVDGSAFDEEDWPGLSTFLRFMINPKIVWESEETADYEEGCLSVPNIHADVTRAKRIRVKYLDRELKEVEEEFDGFACRMVQHEMDHLDGYLFTDRVSPIRKKLIAGKLGKISGGKVRTAYECKIER
;
A
#
# COMPACT_ATOMS: atom_id res chain seq x y z
N MET A 1 1.71 13.90 6.16
CA MET A 1 2.37 13.10 5.10
C MET A 1 1.40 12.12 4.43
N LEU A 2 0.76 11.18 5.15
CA LEU A 2 -0.15 10.16 4.58
C LEU A 2 -1.36 10.71 3.79
N LYS A 3 -1.71 11.98 3.95
CA LYS A 3 -2.82 12.65 3.24
C LYS A 3 -2.35 13.58 2.12
N GLN A 4 -1.09 13.49 1.75
CA GLN A 4 -0.48 14.28 0.68
C GLN A 4 -0.10 13.38 -0.47
N LYS A 5 -0.23 13.89 -1.69
CA LYS A 5 0.22 13.19 -2.88
C LYS A 5 1.76 13.15 -2.89
N ALA A 6 2.32 11.96 -3.07
CA ALA A 6 3.75 11.73 -3.16
C ALA A 6 4.32 12.21 -4.51
N GLU A 7 5.54 12.71 -4.49
CA GLU A 7 6.24 13.24 -5.65
C GLU A 7 6.92 12.13 -6.46
N GLU A 8 7.01 12.31 -7.77
CA GLU A 8 7.79 11.41 -8.61
C GLU A 8 9.29 11.50 -8.29
N ILE A 9 9.97 10.36 -8.36
CA ILE A 9 11.40 10.27 -8.10
C ILE A 9 12.15 10.54 -9.40
N ASP A 10 13.06 11.53 -9.40
CA ASP A 10 14.07 11.65 -10.45
C ASP A 10 15.15 10.57 -10.20
N VAL A 11 14.99 9.43 -10.86
CA VAL A 11 15.84 8.25 -10.66
C VAL A 11 17.31 8.48 -11.04
N ASN A 12 17.61 9.50 -11.84
CA ASN A 12 18.98 9.85 -12.20
C ASN A 12 19.70 10.60 -11.06
N ASN A 13 18.94 11.17 -10.13
CA ASN A 13 19.43 11.98 -9.01
C ASN A 13 19.02 11.39 -7.63
N ALA A 14 18.76 10.08 -7.55
CA ALA A 14 18.30 9.42 -6.34
C ALA A 14 19.26 8.30 -5.87
N PRO A 15 20.50 8.60 -5.46
CA PRO A 15 21.47 7.59 -5.00
C PRO A 15 20.99 6.85 -3.73
N TRP A 16 20.07 7.44 -2.99
CA TRP A 16 19.44 6.89 -1.77
C TRP A 16 18.32 5.87 -2.05
N LEU A 17 17.91 5.70 -3.31
CA LEU A 17 16.69 4.97 -3.66
C LEU A 17 16.76 3.49 -3.28
N GLN A 18 17.88 2.82 -3.57
CA GLN A 18 18.04 1.40 -3.27
C GLN A 18 18.04 1.14 -1.76
N GLU A 19 18.70 1.99 -0.98
CA GLU A 19 18.69 1.92 0.48
C GLU A 19 17.26 2.14 1.04
N LEU A 20 16.53 3.12 0.50
CA LEU A 20 15.14 3.33 0.88
C LEU A 20 14.27 2.10 0.61
N LEU A 21 14.41 1.47 -0.55
CA LEU A 21 13.64 0.26 -0.89
C LEU A 21 13.96 -0.90 0.07
N ASP A 22 15.23 -1.09 0.41
CA ASP A 22 15.65 -2.11 1.38
C ASP A 22 15.07 -1.85 2.78
N ASP A 23 15.14 -0.61 3.25
CA ASP A 23 14.59 -0.20 4.54
C ASP A 23 13.07 -0.33 4.59
N MET A 24 12.38 0.04 3.50
CA MET A 24 10.94 -0.14 3.38
C MET A 24 10.56 -1.62 3.46
N HIS A 25 11.22 -2.49 2.70
CA HIS A 25 10.95 -3.92 2.69
C HIS A 25 11.18 -4.55 4.07
N LYS A 26 12.30 -4.21 4.70
CA LYS A 26 12.61 -4.67 6.07
C LYS A 26 11.57 -4.18 7.09
N THR A 27 11.16 -2.91 6.99
CA THR A 27 10.13 -2.33 7.88
C THR A 27 8.80 -3.04 7.72
N MET A 28 8.38 -3.29 6.48
CA MET A 28 7.16 -4.03 6.15
C MET A 28 7.18 -5.43 6.75
N LYS A 29 8.26 -6.20 6.53
CA LYS A 29 8.42 -7.57 7.06
C LYS A 29 8.40 -7.60 8.59
N ASN A 30 9.06 -6.66 9.25
CA ASN A 30 9.09 -6.57 10.72
C ASN A 30 7.70 -6.21 11.32
N ALA A 31 6.82 -5.62 10.53
CA ALA A 31 5.45 -5.29 10.93
C ALA A 31 4.42 -6.33 10.46
N ASP A 32 4.85 -7.48 9.94
CA ASP A 32 4.00 -8.52 9.35
C ASP A 32 3.08 -7.97 8.22
N GLY A 33 3.56 -6.96 7.50
CA GLY A 33 2.86 -6.36 6.37
C GLY A 33 3.10 -7.09 5.06
N VAL A 34 2.17 -6.96 4.13
CA VAL A 34 2.23 -7.50 2.77
C VAL A 34 2.39 -6.41 1.70
N GLY A 35 2.33 -5.15 2.11
CA GLY A 35 2.55 -3.97 1.29
C GLY A 35 3.04 -2.79 2.13
N ILE A 36 3.78 -1.89 1.50
CA ILE A 36 4.25 -0.64 2.09
C ILE A 36 4.52 0.41 1.02
N ALA A 37 4.11 1.64 1.29
CA ALA A 37 4.41 2.81 0.46
C ALA A 37 5.33 3.79 1.19
N ALA A 38 6.18 4.51 0.46
CA ALA A 38 7.16 5.43 1.02
C ALA A 38 6.58 6.51 1.96
N PRO A 39 5.36 7.05 1.75
CA PRO A 39 4.74 7.96 2.72
C PRO A 39 4.53 7.35 4.10
N GLN A 40 4.37 6.03 4.22
CA GLN A 40 4.19 5.35 5.52
C GLN A 40 5.50 5.33 6.36
N VAL A 41 6.65 5.42 5.71
CA VAL A 41 7.96 5.55 6.38
C VAL A 41 8.50 6.98 6.38
N GLY A 42 7.65 7.96 6.13
CA GLY A 42 8.01 9.37 6.23
C GLY A 42 8.72 9.94 5.01
N LYS A 43 8.62 9.30 3.84
CA LYS A 43 9.20 9.76 2.57
C LYS A 43 8.09 10.05 1.56
N SER A 44 7.87 11.31 1.21
CA SER A 44 6.80 11.73 0.29
C SER A 44 7.19 11.53 -1.18
N VAL A 45 7.62 10.31 -1.54
CA VAL A 45 8.02 9.94 -2.89
C VAL A 45 7.24 8.74 -3.40
N ARG A 46 7.11 8.61 -4.73
CA ARG A 46 6.33 7.54 -5.36
C ARG A 46 7.13 6.24 -5.46
N ALA A 47 7.22 5.53 -4.35
CA ALA A 47 7.74 4.17 -4.30
C ALA A 47 6.84 3.31 -3.41
N LEU A 48 6.60 2.06 -3.82
CA LEU A 48 5.86 1.07 -3.06
C LEU A 48 6.46 -0.32 -3.24
N ILE A 49 6.18 -1.20 -2.29
CA ILE A 49 6.55 -2.61 -2.33
C ILE A 49 5.32 -3.42 -1.97
N VAL A 50 5.10 -4.52 -2.68
CA VAL A 50 4.12 -5.56 -2.36
C VAL A 50 4.81 -6.91 -2.36
N ASP A 51 4.57 -7.70 -1.32
CA ASP A 51 5.22 -8.98 -1.06
C ASP A 51 4.20 -9.98 -0.56
N GLY A 52 3.88 -10.96 -1.40
CA GLY A 52 2.94 -12.02 -1.11
C GLY A 52 3.55 -13.22 -0.38
N SER A 53 4.83 -13.20 -0.01
CA SER A 53 5.53 -14.35 0.56
C SER A 53 4.99 -14.84 1.92
N ALA A 54 4.10 -14.05 2.56
CA ALA A 54 3.41 -14.46 3.78
C ALA A 54 2.13 -15.28 3.52
N PHE A 55 1.67 -15.36 2.27
CA PHE A 55 0.47 -16.11 1.91
C PHE A 55 0.79 -17.57 1.63
N ASP A 56 -0.13 -18.44 2.04
CA ASP A 56 -0.05 -19.86 1.72
C ASP A 56 -0.39 -20.09 0.24
N GLU A 57 0.42 -20.90 -0.43
CA GLU A 57 0.25 -21.22 -1.84
C GLU A 57 -1.02 -22.03 -2.12
N GLU A 58 -1.50 -22.81 -1.13
CA GLU A 58 -2.73 -23.59 -1.25
C GLU A 58 -3.96 -22.68 -1.28
N ASP A 59 -3.98 -21.64 -0.42
CA ASP A 59 -5.09 -20.70 -0.33
C ASP A 59 -5.00 -19.59 -1.40
N TRP A 60 -3.79 -19.21 -1.77
CA TRP A 60 -3.50 -18.10 -2.68
C TRP A 60 -2.47 -18.47 -3.76
N PRO A 61 -2.84 -19.27 -4.76
CA PRO A 61 -1.91 -19.76 -5.79
C PRO A 61 -1.16 -18.64 -6.51
N GLY A 62 0.17 -18.75 -6.55
CA GLY A 62 1.07 -17.79 -7.20
C GLY A 62 1.37 -16.54 -6.38
N LEU A 63 0.73 -16.34 -5.22
CA LEU A 63 0.95 -15.15 -4.41
C LEU A 63 2.20 -15.29 -3.53
N SER A 64 2.54 -16.50 -3.07
CA SER A 64 3.71 -16.78 -2.24
C SER A 64 5.05 -16.37 -2.86
N THR A 65 5.12 -16.30 -4.20
CA THR A 65 6.30 -15.85 -4.96
C THR A 65 6.17 -14.44 -5.52
N PHE A 66 5.07 -13.75 -5.21
CA PHE A 66 4.78 -12.42 -5.71
C PHE A 66 5.54 -11.36 -4.91
N LEU A 67 6.54 -10.74 -5.52
CA LEU A 67 7.28 -9.60 -4.96
C LEU A 67 7.48 -8.55 -6.04
N ARG A 68 7.02 -7.32 -5.78
CA ARG A 68 7.22 -6.18 -6.68
C ARG A 68 7.71 -4.97 -5.92
N PHE A 69 8.78 -4.38 -6.44
CA PHE A 69 9.25 -3.03 -6.10
C PHE A 69 8.79 -2.11 -7.23
N MET A 70 8.00 -1.10 -6.91
CA MET A 70 7.43 -0.22 -7.92
C MET A 70 7.86 1.23 -7.65
N ILE A 71 8.60 1.81 -8.58
CA ILE A 71 9.09 3.18 -8.55
C ILE A 71 8.29 3.98 -9.58
N ASN A 72 7.75 5.13 -9.18
CA ASN A 72 6.89 5.98 -9.99
C ASN A 72 5.70 5.25 -10.63
N PRO A 73 4.99 4.38 -9.88
CA PRO A 73 3.89 3.62 -10.43
C PRO A 73 2.73 4.52 -10.84
N LYS A 74 2.07 4.14 -11.95
CA LYS A 74 0.90 4.80 -12.49
C LYS A 74 -0.09 3.76 -13.01
N ILE A 75 -1.32 3.78 -12.53
CA ILE A 75 -2.41 2.99 -13.10
C ILE A 75 -2.75 3.59 -14.47
N VAL A 76 -2.66 2.78 -15.51
CA VAL A 76 -2.94 3.18 -16.89
C VAL A 76 -4.26 2.62 -17.42
N TRP A 77 -4.83 1.64 -16.73
CA TRP A 77 -6.13 1.07 -17.03
C TRP A 77 -6.71 0.37 -15.80
N GLU A 78 -8.04 0.41 -15.67
CA GLU A 78 -8.82 -0.30 -14.64
C GLU A 78 -10.02 -1.00 -15.28
N SER A 79 -10.38 -2.17 -14.77
CA SER A 79 -11.59 -2.87 -15.21
C SER A 79 -12.85 -2.19 -14.68
N GLU A 80 -13.96 -2.28 -15.44
CA GLU A 80 -15.28 -1.87 -14.96
C GLU A 80 -15.82 -2.83 -13.89
N GLU A 81 -15.43 -4.11 -13.96
CA GLU A 81 -15.76 -5.08 -12.94
C GLU A 81 -15.05 -4.76 -11.63
N THR A 82 -15.78 -4.88 -10.53
CA THR A 82 -15.26 -4.64 -9.17
C THR A 82 -15.28 -5.90 -8.32
N ALA A 83 -14.50 -5.89 -7.25
CA ALA A 83 -14.48 -6.93 -6.23
C ALA A 83 -14.38 -6.28 -4.84
N ASP A 84 -15.02 -6.93 -3.86
CA ASP A 84 -14.96 -6.54 -2.46
C ASP A 84 -13.94 -7.42 -1.72
N TYR A 85 -13.04 -6.77 -0.97
CA TYR A 85 -12.14 -7.46 -0.04
C TYR A 85 -12.08 -6.69 1.27
N GLU A 86 -11.91 -7.43 2.37
CA GLU A 86 -11.57 -6.82 3.64
C GLU A 86 -10.14 -6.29 3.61
N GLU A 87 -9.96 -5.00 3.89
CA GLU A 87 -8.66 -4.34 3.99
C GLU A 87 -8.35 -3.93 5.41
N GLY A 88 -7.06 -4.03 5.76
CA GLY A 88 -6.43 -3.42 6.92
C GLY A 88 -5.19 -2.65 6.49
N CYS A 89 -4.63 -1.83 7.36
CA CYS A 89 -3.45 -1.03 7.04
C CYS A 89 -2.55 -0.86 8.26
N LEU A 90 -1.24 -0.98 8.08
CA LEU A 90 -0.25 -0.71 9.12
C LEU A 90 -0.36 0.71 9.68
N SER A 91 -0.77 1.67 8.84
CA SER A 91 -0.99 3.07 9.25
C SER A 91 -2.35 3.30 9.94
N VAL A 92 -3.25 2.32 9.94
CA VAL A 92 -4.58 2.36 10.57
C VAL A 92 -4.79 1.09 11.40
N PRO A 93 -4.03 0.90 12.48
CA PRO A 93 -3.99 -0.36 13.22
C PRO A 93 -5.35 -0.71 13.84
N ASN A 94 -5.65 -2.04 13.87
CA ASN A 94 -6.85 -2.61 14.49
C ASN A 94 -8.19 -2.15 13.86
N ILE A 95 -8.16 -1.69 12.62
CA ILE A 95 -9.36 -1.39 11.84
C ILE A 95 -9.30 -2.20 10.54
N HIS A 96 -10.38 -2.93 10.26
CA HIS A 96 -10.59 -3.65 9.00
C HIS A 96 -11.97 -3.29 8.46
N ALA A 97 -12.09 -3.24 7.14
CA ALA A 97 -13.35 -2.98 6.48
C ALA A 97 -13.33 -3.45 5.03
N ASP A 98 -14.50 -3.83 4.54
CA ASP A 98 -14.68 -4.15 3.13
C ASP A 98 -14.53 -2.89 2.28
N VAL A 99 -13.76 -3.02 1.20
CA VAL A 99 -13.53 -1.98 0.21
C VAL A 99 -13.79 -2.53 -1.18
N THR A 100 -14.62 -1.83 -1.93
CA THR A 100 -14.88 -2.13 -3.34
C THR A 100 -13.83 -1.45 -4.22
N ARG A 101 -13.16 -2.23 -5.08
CA ARG A 101 -12.19 -1.73 -6.06
C ARG A 101 -12.31 -2.43 -7.39
N ALA A 102 -11.70 -1.87 -8.43
CA ALA A 102 -11.56 -2.55 -9.71
C ALA A 102 -10.93 -3.95 -9.53
N LYS A 103 -11.49 -4.95 -10.22
CA LYS A 103 -11.06 -6.35 -10.12
C LYS A 103 -9.69 -6.57 -10.76
N ARG A 104 -9.37 -5.77 -11.79
CA ARG A 104 -8.09 -5.80 -12.52
C ARG A 104 -7.61 -4.38 -12.78
N ILE A 105 -6.29 -4.21 -12.73
CA ILE A 105 -5.63 -2.97 -13.10
C ILE A 105 -4.42 -3.25 -13.97
N ARG A 106 -4.01 -2.28 -14.77
CA ARG A 106 -2.72 -2.30 -15.46
C ARG A 106 -1.91 -1.11 -14.99
N VAL A 107 -0.66 -1.39 -14.59
CA VAL A 107 0.23 -0.39 -13.99
C VAL A 107 1.51 -0.31 -14.79
N LYS A 108 1.95 0.92 -15.08
CA LYS A 108 3.30 1.23 -15.55
C LYS A 108 4.15 1.69 -14.38
N TYR A 109 5.37 1.18 -14.28
CA TYR A 109 6.31 1.55 -13.22
C TYR A 109 7.76 1.24 -13.64
N LEU A 110 8.72 1.72 -12.88
CA LEU A 110 10.10 1.22 -12.94
C LEU A 110 10.29 0.16 -11.86
N ASP A 111 10.88 -0.96 -12.23
CA ASP A 111 11.25 -2.00 -11.26
C ASP A 111 12.48 -1.59 -10.44
N ARG A 112 12.96 -2.49 -9.58
CA ARG A 112 14.12 -2.23 -8.72
C ARG A 112 15.40 -1.94 -9.54
N GLU A 113 15.54 -2.52 -10.72
CA GLU A 113 16.64 -2.34 -11.67
C GLU A 113 16.45 -1.13 -12.58
N LEU A 114 15.43 -0.30 -12.32
CA LEU A 114 15.03 0.89 -13.08
C LEU A 114 14.62 0.59 -14.53
N LYS A 115 14.14 -0.62 -14.81
CA LYS A 115 13.57 -0.99 -16.10
C LYS A 115 12.09 -0.64 -16.11
N GLU A 116 11.62 -0.12 -17.25
CA GLU A 116 10.19 0.11 -17.47
C GLU A 116 9.42 -1.22 -17.55
N VAL A 117 8.35 -1.31 -16.77
CA VAL A 117 7.45 -2.45 -16.73
C VAL A 117 6.02 -1.95 -16.91
N GLU A 118 5.24 -2.67 -17.71
CA GLU A 118 3.79 -2.55 -17.77
C GLU A 118 3.21 -3.93 -17.46
N GLU A 119 2.46 -4.04 -16.37
CA GLU A 119 1.95 -5.31 -15.84
C GLU A 119 0.48 -5.19 -15.48
N GLU A 120 -0.28 -6.24 -15.77
CA GLU A 120 -1.67 -6.36 -15.36
C GLU A 120 -1.75 -7.22 -14.09
N PHE A 121 -2.54 -6.74 -13.13
CA PHE A 121 -2.77 -7.41 -11.85
C PHE A 121 -4.24 -7.74 -11.70
N ASP A 122 -4.53 -8.91 -11.13
CA ASP A 122 -5.85 -9.38 -10.74
C ASP A 122 -5.86 -9.94 -9.32
N GLY A 123 -7.04 -10.36 -8.85
CA GLY A 123 -7.20 -10.99 -7.54
C GLY A 123 -6.62 -10.18 -6.39
N PHE A 124 -5.99 -10.88 -5.44
CA PHE A 124 -5.46 -10.23 -4.25
C PHE A 124 -4.17 -9.44 -4.52
N ALA A 125 -3.37 -9.84 -5.52
CA ALA A 125 -2.22 -9.04 -5.97
C ALA A 125 -2.66 -7.64 -6.43
N CYS A 126 -3.74 -7.57 -7.23
CA CYS A 126 -4.36 -6.31 -7.63
C CYS A 126 -4.78 -5.48 -6.41
N ARG A 127 -5.38 -6.12 -5.41
CA ARG A 127 -5.81 -5.48 -4.16
C ARG A 127 -4.65 -4.83 -3.41
N MET A 128 -3.55 -5.57 -3.23
CA MET A 128 -2.35 -5.05 -2.57
C MET A 128 -1.79 -3.84 -3.30
N VAL A 129 -1.64 -3.93 -4.62
CA VAL A 129 -1.11 -2.82 -5.43
C VAL A 129 -2.01 -1.59 -5.33
N GLN A 130 -3.33 -1.73 -5.45
CA GLN A 130 -4.27 -0.60 -5.34
C GLN A 130 -4.23 0.06 -3.95
N HIS A 131 -4.08 -0.73 -2.89
CA HIS A 131 -3.96 -0.22 -1.53
C HIS A 131 -2.73 0.68 -1.36
N GLU A 132 -1.57 0.22 -1.84
CA GLU A 132 -0.33 0.98 -1.75
C GLU A 132 -0.32 2.20 -2.71
N MET A 133 -0.96 2.10 -3.88
CA MET A 133 -1.17 3.24 -4.78
C MET A 133 -1.96 4.36 -4.12
N ASP A 134 -2.97 4.02 -3.31
CA ASP A 134 -3.73 5.02 -2.55
C ASP A 134 -2.83 5.83 -1.61
N HIS A 135 -1.89 5.18 -0.92
CA HIS A 135 -0.95 5.90 -0.06
C HIS A 135 -0.09 6.89 -0.85
N LEU A 136 0.29 6.57 -2.08
CA LEU A 136 1.04 7.50 -2.94
C LEU A 136 0.18 8.70 -3.40
N ASP A 137 -1.13 8.52 -3.46
CA ASP A 137 -2.07 9.56 -3.86
C ASP A 137 -2.74 10.29 -2.67
N GLY A 138 -2.30 9.97 -1.43
CA GLY A 138 -2.77 10.61 -0.21
C GLY A 138 -4.11 10.09 0.31
N TYR A 139 -4.50 8.88 -0.07
CA TYR A 139 -5.69 8.19 0.40
C TYR A 139 -5.36 7.06 1.37
N LEU A 140 -6.30 6.76 2.24
CA LEU A 140 -6.32 5.57 3.09
C LEU A 140 -7.53 4.71 2.68
N PHE A 141 -7.48 3.39 2.94
CA PHE A 141 -8.63 2.54 2.64
C PHE A 141 -9.91 3.01 3.35
N THR A 142 -9.78 3.67 4.50
CA THR A 142 -10.90 4.28 5.25
C THR A 142 -11.58 5.44 4.52
N ASP A 143 -10.97 6.00 3.49
CA ASP A 143 -11.60 7.01 2.63
C ASP A 143 -12.55 6.36 1.61
N ARG A 144 -12.35 5.08 1.30
CA ARG A 144 -13.12 4.30 0.31
C ARG A 144 -14.25 3.47 0.90
N VAL A 145 -14.33 3.32 2.22
CA VAL A 145 -15.42 2.59 2.87
C VAL A 145 -16.75 3.32 2.74
N SER A 146 -17.85 2.58 2.83
CA SER A 146 -19.19 3.18 2.77
C SER A 146 -19.41 4.25 3.85
N PRO A 147 -20.28 5.25 3.62
CA PRO A 147 -20.57 6.30 4.61
C PRO A 147 -21.04 5.77 5.96
N ILE A 148 -21.80 4.67 5.97
CA ILE A 148 -22.26 4.00 7.20
C ILE A 148 -21.06 3.43 7.95
N ARG A 149 -20.18 2.69 7.25
CA ARG A 149 -18.98 2.11 7.85
C ARG A 149 -18.04 3.18 8.38
N LYS A 150 -17.89 4.29 7.64
CA LYS A 150 -17.07 5.42 8.06
C LYS A 150 -17.53 6.01 9.39
N LYS A 151 -18.84 6.13 9.62
CA LYS A 151 -19.41 6.57 10.91
C LYS A 151 -19.09 5.58 12.03
N LEU A 152 -19.19 4.27 11.78
CA LEU A 152 -18.92 3.24 12.79
C LEU A 152 -17.46 3.22 13.24
N ILE A 153 -16.51 3.47 12.35
CA ILE A 153 -15.07 3.46 12.66
C ILE A 153 -14.53 4.82 13.13
N ALA A 154 -15.31 5.91 13.01
CA ALA A 154 -14.84 7.27 13.30
C ALA A 154 -14.25 7.43 14.72
N GLY A 155 -14.86 6.82 15.73
CA GLY A 155 -14.34 6.84 17.10
C GLY A 155 -13.00 6.14 17.28
N LYS A 156 -12.77 5.03 16.54
CA LYS A 156 -11.49 4.32 16.54
C LYS A 156 -10.42 5.15 15.80
N LEU A 157 -10.76 5.74 14.65
CA LEU A 157 -9.87 6.63 13.90
C LEU A 157 -9.42 7.82 14.74
N GLY A 158 -10.34 8.43 15.51
CA GLY A 158 -10.01 9.53 16.43
C GLY A 158 -9.04 9.11 17.54
N LYS A 159 -9.10 7.85 18.01
CA LYS A 159 -8.12 7.34 18.99
C LYS A 159 -6.74 7.14 18.35
N ILE A 160 -6.68 6.64 17.13
CA ILE A 160 -5.42 6.46 16.39
C ILE A 160 -4.75 7.80 16.14
N SER A 161 -5.48 8.78 15.60
CA SER A 161 -4.95 10.13 15.35
C SER A 161 -4.53 10.86 16.61
N GLY A 162 -5.17 10.55 17.76
CA GLY A 162 -4.78 11.04 19.08
C GLY A 162 -3.66 10.26 19.77
N GLY A 163 -3.04 9.30 19.12
CA GLY A 163 -1.95 8.49 19.68
C GLY A 163 -2.39 7.48 20.73
N LYS A 164 -3.67 7.17 20.82
CA LYS A 164 -4.24 6.25 21.83
C LYS A 164 -4.46 4.85 21.24
N VAL A 165 -3.40 4.30 20.65
CA VAL A 165 -3.43 2.96 20.04
C VAL A 165 -2.16 2.21 20.45
N ARG A 166 -2.28 0.88 20.63
CA ARG A 166 -1.14 -0.02 20.82
C ARG A 166 -0.95 -0.84 19.54
N THR A 167 0.30 -0.94 19.10
CA THR A 167 0.74 -1.73 17.95
C THR A 167 1.80 -2.71 18.37
N ALA A 168 1.96 -3.81 17.64
CA ALA A 168 3.05 -4.77 17.84
C ALA A 168 4.36 -4.30 17.17
N TYR A 169 4.31 -3.21 16.40
CA TYR A 169 5.43 -2.60 15.69
C TYR A 169 5.59 -1.14 16.10
N GLU A 170 6.79 -0.60 15.91
CA GLU A 170 7.06 0.81 16.17
C GLU A 170 6.30 1.70 15.17
N CYS A 171 5.57 2.67 15.66
CA CYS A 171 4.91 3.67 14.83
C CYS A 171 5.06 5.07 15.42
N LYS A 172 5.24 6.05 14.55
CA LYS A 172 5.28 7.47 14.90
C LYS A 172 4.01 8.15 14.42
N ILE A 173 3.35 8.85 15.33
CA ILE A 173 2.15 9.62 15.00
C ILE A 173 2.58 11.03 14.66
N GLU A 174 2.33 11.45 13.42
CA GLU A 174 2.44 12.86 13.04
C GLU A 174 1.25 13.63 13.63
N ARG A 175 1.56 14.66 14.39
CA ARG A 175 0.59 15.62 14.92
C ARG A 175 0.49 16.82 14.00
#